data_74103fe24b1f92d49ae15709b9a80290
#
_entry.id   74103fe24b1f92d49ae15709b9a80290
#
_cell.length_a   1.000
_cell.length_b   1.000
_cell.length_c   1.000
_cell.angle_alpha   90.00
_cell.angle_beta   90.00
_cell.angle_gamma   90.00
#
_symmetry.space_group_name_H-M   'P 1'
#
loop_
_entity.id
_entity.type
_entity.pdbx_description
1 polymer ?
#
loop_
_entity_poly.entity_id
_entity_poly.type
_entity_poly.pdbx_seq_one_letter_code
_entity_poly.pdbx_strand_id
1 'polypeptide(L)'
;AAFDEVFITRGRRHKPDLLLAQWYHKYDFSPADERSLLPPQLWARDEDYIWYSQGANKGTSDLAHGYLADMGLPARFVHAAGDGRPFIINKYDYKRWRLSIAEGAAHHFASLAFHWSQDADEEFALENYASPVYRYQKFLAEQASLIHPAQAFSQIGVVYPRRGELVAEGNCTDALRRLGRLLEDAHQLFDMILDHQITERDLAKYRLLILPDVTRLEEKEIARLQAFVAAGGRLLCSGTTAQLDADGNTRPTPALPAGERIEWLDAVPCTLETFQLQPGTDLPRVPDLADDAFGQQFLQCVAGLLDDSGLQTDAPWWVRLRTWLLDDSSALVLHVVNYHQVEDSAIEVPRPTGPIHVRCPLPAGAQPKDVDWRFPEGATAQQIPHHVTTNDTGTQFIEFTISEVIVYGLAVIHLQ
;
A
#
# COMPACT_ATOMS: atom_id res chain seq x y z
N ALA A 1 9.75 -0.34 -26.85
CA ALA A 1 10.05 -0.58 -28.27
C ALA A 1 10.55 -2.02 -28.53
N ALA A 2 11.78 -2.41 -28.13
CA ALA A 2 12.27 -3.76 -28.46
C ALA A 2 11.42 -4.90 -27.86
N PHE A 3 10.99 -4.79 -26.61
CA PHE A 3 10.14 -5.78 -25.98
C PHE A 3 8.78 -5.89 -26.70
N ASP A 4 8.16 -4.76 -27.00
CA ASP A 4 6.88 -4.71 -27.68
C ASP A 4 6.95 -5.30 -29.09
N GLU A 5 7.99 -4.93 -29.84
CA GLU A 5 8.16 -5.39 -31.22
C GLU A 5 8.54 -6.87 -31.32
N VAL A 6 9.46 -7.33 -30.45
CA VAL A 6 10.02 -8.68 -30.54
C VAL A 6 9.16 -9.71 -29.85
N PHE A 7 8.60 -9.40 -28.66
CA PHE A 7 7.83 -10.38 -27.87
C PHE A 7 6.33 -10.19 -28.03
N ILE A 8 5.80 -9.01 -27.75
CA ILE A 8 4.36 -8.79 -27.73
C ILE A 8 3.77 -8.86 -29.12
N THR A 9 4.22 -8.02 -30.02
CA THR A 9 3.67 -7.95 -31.40
C THR A 9 3.84 -9.26 -32.15
N ARG A 10 5.02 -9.88 -32.06
CA ARG A 10 5.28 -11.15 -32.74
C ARG A 10 4.54 -12.31 -32.10
N GLY A 11 4.50 -12.38 -30.75
CA GLY A 11 3.78 -13.40 -30.02
C GLY A 11 2.29 -13.38 -30.38
N ARG A 12 1.65 -12.21 -30.35
CA ARG A 12 0.23 -12.04 -30.67
C ARG A 12 -0.13 -12.25 -32.14
N ARG A 13 0.86 -12.16 -33.07
CA ARG A 13 0.63 -12.58 -34.47
C ARG A 13 0.39 -14.08 -34.59
N HIS A 14 1.01 -14.88 -33.72
CA HIS A 14 0.85 -16.34 -33.72
C HIS A 14 -0.31 -16.78 -32.82
N LYS A 15 -0.52 -16.09 -31.71
CA LYS A 15 -1.58 -16.36 -30.76
C LYS A 15 -2.15 -15.02 -30.25
N PRO A 16 -3.25 -14.51 -30.86
CA PRO A 16 -3.81 -13.19 -30.56
C PRO A 16 -4.22 -13.01 -29.10
N ASP A 17 -4.62 -14.08 -28.43
CA ASP A 17 -5.03 -14.15 -27.01
C ASP A 17 -3.88 -14.50 -26.05
N LEU A 18 -2.62 -14.41 -26.51
CA LEU A 18 -1.46 -14.69 -25.68
C LEU A 18 -1.35 -13.64 -24.57
N LEU A 19 -1.40 -14.10 -23.30
CA LEU A 19 -1.14 -13.28 -22.15
C LEU A 19 0.38 -13.15 -21.94
N LEU A 20 0.83 -11.94 -21.75
CA LEU A 20 2.25 -11.59 -21.62
C LEU A 20 2.49 -10.78 -20.37
N ALA A 21 3.55 -11.10 -19.67
CA ALA A 21 4.05 -10.36 -18.53
C ALA A 21 5.56 -10.17 -18.62
N GLN A 22 6.02 -9.06 -18.13
CA GLN A 22 7.43 -8.79 -17.88
C GLN A 22 7.71 -8.94 -16.39
N TRP A 23 8.84 -9.53 -16.05
CA TRP A 23 9.32 -9.58 -14.69
C TRP A 23 10.09 -8.32 -14.35
N TYR A 24 9.58 -7.57 -13.39
CA TYR A 24 10.19 -6.34 -12.89
C TYR A 24 10.80 -6.57 -11.52
N HIS A 25 11.97 -5.98 -11.31
CA HIS A 25 12.68 -6.01 -10.04
C HIS A 25 12.82 -4.60 -9.51
N LYS A 26 12.50 -4.40 -8.26
CA LYS A 26 12.81 -3.18 -7.53
C LYS A 26 12.81 -3.49 -6.04
N TYR A 27 13.98 -3.92 -5.57
CA TYR A 27 14.13 -4.25 -4.17
C TYR A 27 14.19 -2.98 -3.32
N ASP A 28 13.28 -2.85 -2.36
CA ASP A 28 13.25 -1.80 -1.35
C ASP A 28 13.32 -0.37 -1.89
N PHE A 29 12.85 -0.16 -3.11
CA PHE A 29 13.00 1.14 -3.79
C PHE A 29 14.47 1.59 -3.88
N SER A 30 15.42 0.66 -3.90
CA SER A 30 16.85 0.98 -3.98
C SER A 30 17.22 1.40 -5.39
N PRO A 31 17.75 2.62 -5.63
CA PRO A 31 18.24 3.04 -6.93
C PRO A 31 19.54 2.35 -7.32
N ALA A 32 20.26 1.78 -6.37
CA ALA A 32 21.55 1.14 -6.59
C ALA A 32 21.46 -0.26 -7.24
N ASP A 33 20.27 -0.84 -7.34
CA ASP A 33 20.09 -2.13 -8.01
C ASP A 33 19.99 -1.93 -9.53
N GLU A 34 20.99 -2.41 -10.26
CA GLU A 34 21.02 -2.35 -11.73
C GLU A 34 19.78 -2.96 -12.40
N ARG A 35 19.10 -3.90 -11.73
CA ARG A 35 17.84 -4.51 -12.18
C ARG A 35 16.65 -3.56 -12.10
N SER A 36 16.79 -2.46 -11.39
CA SER A 36 15.76 -1.42 -11.20
C SER A 36 15.86 -0.27 -12.21
N LEU A 37 16.70 -0.39 -13.23
CA LEU A 37 16.99 0.69 -14.18
C LEU A 37 15.83 1.01 -15.13
N LEU A 38 14.86 0.12 -15.30
CA LEU A 38 13.73 0.43 -16.16
C LEU A 38 12.78 1.41 -15.46
N PRO A 39 12.58 2.60 -16.02
CA PRO A 39 11.74 3.62 -15.40
C PRO A 39 10.30 3.13 -15.20
N PRO A 40 9.73 3.31 -13.99
CA PRO A 40 8.39 2.78 -13.66
C PRO A 40 7.27 3.20 -14.61
N GLN A 41 7.34 4.40 -15.20
CA GLN A 41 6.35 4.87 -16.19
C GLN A 41 6.36 4.06 -17.50
N LEU A 42 7.31 3.17 -17.70
CA LEU A 42 7.39 2.27 -18.84
C LEU A 42 6.94 0.84 -18.49
N TRP A 43 6.62 0.59 -17.22
CA TRP A 43 6.18 -0.73 -16.78
C TRP A 43 4.80 -1.06 -17.34
N ALA A 44 4.58 -2.30 -17.68
CA ALA A 44 3.31 -2.85 -18.14
C ALA A 44 2.64 -2.06 -19.26
N ARG A 45 3.40 -1.28 -20.03
CA ARG A 45 2.83 -0.42 -21.05
C ARG A 45 2.02 -1.18 -22.11
N ASP A 46 2.49 -2.37 -22.48
CA ASP A 46 1.93 -3.21 -23.51
C ASP A 46 1.68 -4.66 -23.06
N GLU A 47 1.99 -4.98 -21.80
CA GLU A 47 1.76 -6.27 -21.17
C GLU A 47 0.34 -6.38 -20.60
N ASP A 48 -0.10 -7.60 -20.37
CA ASP A 48 -1.41 -7.88 -19.77
C ASP A 48 -1.38 -7.78 -18.25
N TYR A 49 -0.24 -8.15 -17.65
CA TYR A 49 -0.02 -8.06 -16.20
C TYR A 49 1.45 -7.87 -15.86
N ILE A 50 1.70 -7.42 -14.64
CA ILE A 50 3.04 -7.22 -14.10
C ILE A 50 3.43 -8.40 -13.22
N TRP A 51 4.67 -8.86 -13.36
CA TRP A 51 5.29 -9.76 -12.41
C TRP A 51 6.39 -9.02 -11.64
N TYR A 52 6.17 -8.83 -10.35
CA TYR A 52 7.10 -8.10 -9.50
C TYR A 52 7.78 -9.05 -8.51
N SER A 53 9.09 -8.88 -8.32
CA SER A 53 9.85 -9.67 -7.35
C SER A 53 10.31 -8.82 -6.17
N GLN A 54 9.99 -9.28 -4.96
CA GLN A 54 10.42 -8.61 -3.72
C GLN A 54 11.78 -9.10 -3.23
N GLY A 55 12.30 -10.21 -3.76
CA GLY A 55 13.56 -10.83 -3.28
C GLY A 55 13.41 -11.67 -2.03
N ALA A 56 14.49 -12.39 -1.69
CA ALA A 56 14.49 -13.43 -0.67
C ALA A 56 14.37 -12.95 0.78
N ASN A 57 14.82 -11.74 1.08
CA ASN A 57 15.08 -11.31 2.46
C ASN A 57 13.89 -10.68 3.19
N LYS A 58 12.68 -10.74 2.64
CA LYS A 58 11.51 -10.01 3.14
C LYS A 58 10.42 -10.90 3.75
N GLY A 59 10.75 -12.13 4.09
CA GLY A 59 9.78 -13.10 4.62
C GLY A 59 9.58 -13.07 6.13
N THR A 60 10.47 -12.43 6.88
CA THR A 60 10.48 -12.46 8.35
C THR A 60 10.13 -11.12 8.96
N SER A 61 9.17 -11.14 9.90
CA SER A 61 8.85 -10.00 10.74
C SER A 61 9.48 -10.18 12.11
N ASP A 62 9.87 -9.09 12.73
CA ASP A 62 10.33 -9.04 14.13
C ASP A 62 9.58 -7.90 14.84
N LEU A 63 8.48 -8.24 15.48
CA LEU A 63 7.61 -7.28 16.14
C LEU A 63 8.29 -6.61 17.34
N ALA A 64 9.23 -7.31 18.01
CA ALA A 64 9.97 -6.77 19.14
C ALA A 64 10.91 -5.62 18.73
N HIS A 65 11.39 -5.63 17.48
CA HIS A 65 12.20 -4.56 16.92
C HIS A 65 11.42 -3.60 16.01
N GLY A 66 10.07 -3.68 16.01
CA GLY A 66 9.23 -2.84 15.19
C GLY A 66 9.33 -3.12 13.69
N TYR A 67 9.77 -4.31 13.29
CA TYR A 67 9.90 -4.67 11.89
C TYR A 67 8.78 -5.59 11.41
N LEU A 68 8.11 -5.18 10.33
CA LEU A 68 7.09 -5.96 9.66
C LEU A 68 7.49 -6.15 8.18
N ALA A 69 7.61 -7.39 7.77
CA ALA A 69 7.91 -7.77 6.38
C ALA A 69 6.61 -7.79 5.55
N ASP A 70 5.94 -6.65 5.45
CA ASP A 70 4.74 -6.50 4.64
C ASP A 70 5.06 -6.03 3.21
N MET A 71 4.08 -6.17 2.33
CA MET A 71 4.14 -5.76 0.93
C MET A 71 3.34 -4.48 0.65
N GLY A 72 2.91 -3.77 1.69
CA GLY A 72 2.03 -2.63 1.56
C GLY A 72 2.57 -1.53 0.64
N LEU A 73 3.78 -1.04 0.89
CA LEU A 73 4.42 -0.02 0.04
C LEU A 73 4.77 -0.54 -1.36
N PRO A 74 5.43 -1.71 -1.51
CA PRO A 74 5.67 -2.30 -2.83
C PRO A 74 4.40 -2.50 -3.65
N ALA A 75 3.33 -3.00 -3.05
CA ALA A 75 2.06 -3.21 -3.75
C ALA A 75 1.44 -1.90 -4.25
N ARG A 76 1.44 -0.84 -3.42
CA ARG A 76 0.97 0.49 -3.85
C ARG A 76 1.82 1.07 -4.98
N PHE A 77 3.14 0.86 -4.92
CA PHE A 77 4.04 1.29 -5.99
C PHE A 77 3.73 0.56 -7.30
N VAL A 78 3.62 -0.78 -7.29
CA VAL A 78 3.32 -1.56 -8.50
C VAL A 78 1.95 -1.20 -9.06
N HIS A 79 0.95 -1.03 -8.20
CA HIS A 79 -0.39 -0.59 -8.61
C HIS A 79 -0.36 0.80 -9.29
N ALA A 80 0.42 1.74 -8.74
CA ALA A 80 0.62 3.05 -9.33
C ALA A 80 1.38 2.98 -10.67
N ALA A 81 2.50 2.27 -10.72
CA ALA A 81 3.33 2.12 -11.92
C ALA A 81 2.61 1.39 -13.05
N GLY A 82 1.80 0.39 -12.72
CA GLY A 82 1.02 -0.41 -13.66
C GLY A 82 -0.31 0.21 -14.08
N ASP A 83 -0.65 1.37 -13.55
CA ASP A 83 -1.93 2.05 -13.82
C ASP A 83 -3.15 1.14 -13.57
N GLY A 84 -3.14 0.46 -12.42
CA GLY A 84 -4.21 -0.45 -12.00
C GLY A 84 -4.26 -1.80 -12.71
N ARG A 85 -3.27 -2.14 -13.55
CA ARG A 85 -3.19 -3.46 -14.16
C ARG A 85 -3.03 -4.56 -13.13
N PRO A 86 -3.54 -5.77 -13.41
CA PRO A 86 -3.30 -6.93 -12.56
C PRO A 86 -1.80 -7.18 -12.36
N PHE A 87 -1.41 -7.60 -11.20
CA PHE A 87 -0.01 -7.92 -10.92
C PHE A 87 0.17 -9.09 -9.97
N ILE A 88 1.34 -9.70 -10.04
CA ILE A 88 1.77 -10.78 -9.18
C ILE A 88 2.98 -10.30 -8.40
N ILE A 89 2.99 -10.53 -7.10
CA ILE A 89 4.20 -10.35 -6.28
C ILE A 89 4.69 -11.70 -5.80
N ASN A 90 5.97 -12.01 -6.07
CA ASN A 90 6.58 -13.21 -5.50
C ASN A 90 7.49 -12.91 -4.33
N LYS A 91 7.32 -13.75 -3.30
CA LYS A 91 8.15 -13.83 -2.11
C LYS A 91 8.95 -15.13 -2.15
N TYR A 92 10.28 -15.03 -2.07
CA TYR A 92 11.15 -16.20 -2.01
C TYR A 92 11.25 -16.71 -0.57
N ASP A 93 11.40 -18.03 -0.41
CA ASP A 93 11.57 -18.72 0.87
C ASP A 93 10.53 -18.37 1.94
N TYR A 94 9.32 -18.06 1.49
CA TYR A 94 8.24 -17.61 2.35
C TYR A 94 7.30 -18.76 2.69
N LYS A 95 7.20 -19.10 3.96
CA LYS A 95 6.39 -20.23 4.45
C LYS A 95 5.02 -19.84 5.00
N ARG A 96 4.75 -18.54 5.17
CA ARG A 96 3.47 -18.04 5.70
C ARG A 96 2.46 -17.83 4.58
N TRP A 97 1.95 -18.93 4.05
CA TRP A 97 1.10 -18.93 2.84
C TRP A 97 -0.24 -18.23 3.02
N ARG A 98 -0.93 -18.46 4.15
CA ARG A 98 -2.20 -17.78 4.45
C ARG A 98 -2.00 -16.28 4.50
N LEU A 99 -0.93 -15.84 5.16
CA LEU A 99 -0.59 -14.43 5.26
C LEU A 99 -0.25 -13.84 3.88
N SER A 100 0.51 -14.55 3.05
CA SER A 100 0.83 -14.13 1.68
C SER A 100 -0.42 -14.00 0.81
N ILE A 101 -1.36 -14.94 0.90
CA ILE A 101 -2.64 -14.91 0.18
C ILE A 101 -3.50 -13.73 0.66
N ALA A 102 -3.59 -13.54 1.98
CA ALA A 102 -4.33 -12.46 2.61
C ALA A 102 -3.83 -11.07 2.18
N GLU A 103 -2.52 -10.89 2.20
CA GLU A 103 -1.85 -9.67 1.78
C GLU A 103 -2.10 -9.38 0.29
N GLY A 104 -2.02 -10.43 -0.56
CA GLY A 104 -2.38 -10.34 -1.97
C GLY A 104 -3.81 -9.85 -2.17
N ALA A 105 -4.76 -10.44 -1.47
CA ALA A 105 -6.15 -10.04 -1.52
C ALA A 105 -6.36 -8.60 -1.05
N ALA A 106 -5.73 -8.19 0.06
CA ALA A 106 -5.86 -6.84 0.62
C ALA A 106 -5.29 -5.75 -0.31
N HIS A 107 -4.31 -6.08 -1.13
CA HIS A 107 -3.67 -5.15 -2.06
C HIS A 107 -3.98 -5.43 -3.53
N HIS A 108 -4.95 -6.30 -3.83
CA HIS A 108 -5.38 -6.66 -5.17
C HIS A 108 -4.26 -7.19 -6.07
N PHE A 109 -3.40 -8.04 -5.54
CA PHE A 109 -2.42 -8.77 -6.33
C PHE A 109 -2.51 -10.29 -6.11
N ALA A 110 -2.07 -11.06 -7.09
CA ALA A 110 -1.85 -12.47 -6.91
C ALA A 110 -0.52 -12.69 -6.17
N SER A 111 -0.58 -13.32 -5.00
CA SER A 111 0.63 -13.66 -4.27
C SER A 111 1.19 -14.98 -4.77
N LEU A 112 2.49 -15.01 -5.06
CA LEU A 112 3.22 -16.21 -5.41
C LEU A 112 4.39 -16.36 -4.42
N ALA A 113 4.30 -17.32 -3.53
CA ALA A 113 5.39 -17.67 -2.64
C ALA A 113 6.17 -18.85 -3.22
N PHE A 114 7.47 -18.70 -3.31
CA PHE A 114 8.37 -19.79 -3.70
C PHE A 114 9.02 -20.39 -2.48
N HIS A 115 8.96 -21.70 -2.44
CA HIS A 115 9.76 -22.47 -1.51
C HIS A 115 10.75 -23.32 -2.31
N TRP A 116 12.05 -23.16 -2.03
CA TRP A 116 13.12 -23.84 -2.77
C TRP A 116 13.40 -25.24 -2.23
N SER A 117 12.80 -25.68 -1.11
CA SER A 117 12.99 -27.03 -0.62
C SER A 117 12.26 -28.01 -1.52
N GLN A 118 12.91 -29.15 -1.79
CA GLN A 118 12.32 -30.23 -2.58
C GLN A 118 11.24 -31.01 -1.80
N ASP A 119 11.15 -30.78 -0.50
CA ASP A 119 10.13 -31.32 0.37
C ASP A 119 8.90 -30.40 0.30
N ALA A 120 8.08 -30.57 -0.74
CA ALA A 120 6.75 -29.99 -0.75
C ALA A 120 5.99 -30.65 0.42
N ASP A 121 5.81 -29.90 1.50
CA ASP A 121 4.99 -30.37 2.60
C ASP A 121 3.63 -30.76 2.04
N GLU A 122 3.16 -31.98 2.33
CA GLU A 122 1.85 -32.48 1.91
C GLU A 122 0.71 -31.53 2.30
N GLU A 123 0.95 -30.68 3.29
CA GLU A 123 0.05 -29.61 3.75
C GLU A 123 -0.28 -28.60 2.67
N PHE A 124 0.61 -28.36 1.71
CA PHE A 124 0.46 -27.36 0.64
C PHE A 124 0.07 -27.95 -0.72
N ALA A 125 -0.14 -29.26 -0.81
CA ALA A 125 -0.63 -29.86 -2.02
C ALA A 125 -2.01 -29.27 -2.39
N LEU A 126 -2.15 -28.78 -3.63
CA LEU A 126 -3.42 -28.24 -4.14
C LEU A 126 -4.59 -29.23 -4.00
N GLU A 127 -4.29 -30.53 -3.90
CA GLU A 127 -5.25 -31.61 -3.73
C GLU A 127 -5.66 -31.82 -2.26
N ASN A 128 -4.97 -31.17 -1.30
CA ASN A 128 -5.33 -31.27 0.10
C ASN A 128 -6.43 -30.25 0.46
N TYR A 129 -7.69 -30.62 0.25
CA TYR A 129 -8.86 -29.79 0.54
C TYR A 129 -9.03 -29.42 2.03
N ALA A 130 -8.31 -30.08 2.94
CA ALA A 130 -8.26 -29.74 4.36
C ALA A 130 -7.19 -28.68 4.67
N SER A 131 -6.30 -28.40 3.71
CA SER A 131 -5.23 -27.44 3.86
C SER A 131 -5.77 -26.04 4.19
N PRO A 132 -5.15 -25.31 5.14
CA PRO A 132 -5.44 -23.89 5.35
C PRO A 132 -5.26 -23.04 4.09
N VAL A 133 -4.29 -23.37 3.23
CA VAL A 133 -4.05 -22.69 1.95
C VAL A 133 -5.25 -22.81 1.03
N TYR A 134 -5.77 -24.03 0.84
CA TYR A 134 -6.96 -24.27 0.03
C TYR A 134 -8.19 -23.50 0.57
N ARG A 135 -8.38 -23.46 1.89
CA ARG A 135 -9.46 -22.71 2.53
C ARG A 135 -9.40 -21.22 2.18
N TYR A 136 -8.22 -20.61 2.22
CA TYR A 136 -8.04 -19.21 1.87
C TYR A 136 -8.29 -18.94 0.39
N GLN A 137 -7.77 -19.78 -0.50
CA GLN A 137 -8.02 -19.67 -1.94
C GLN A 137 -9.51 -19.83 -2.27
N LYS A 138 -10.18 -20.80 -1.65
CA LYS A 138 -11.61 -21.01 -1.80
C LYS A 138 -12.41 -19.79 -1.33
N PHE A 139 -12.07 -19.26 -0.14
CA PHE A 139 -12.71 -18.06 0.39
C PHE A 139 -12.58 -16.90 -0.60
N LEU A 140 -11.39 -16.63 -1.14
CA LEU A 140 -11.20 -15.55 -2.10
C LEU A 140 -12.02 -15.78 -3.39
N ALA A 141 -12.09 -17.00 -3.89
CA ALA A 141 -12.93 -17.34 -5.04
C ALA A 141 -14.41 -17.08 -4.77
N GLU A 142 -14.91 -17.44 -3.58
CA GLU A 142 -16.29 -17.18 -3.15
C GLU A 142 -16.58 -15.69 -2.93
N GLN A 143 -15.58 -14.88 -2.57
CA GLN A 143 -15.70 -13.43 -2.36
C GLN A 143 -15.23 -12.59 -3.56
N ALA A 144 -14.99 -13.20 -4.72
CA ALA A 144 -14.40 -12.51 -5.88
C ALA A 144 -15.15 -11.23 -6.29
N SER A 145 -16.48 -11.21 -6.20
CA SER A 145 -17.31 -10.04 -6.51
C SER A 145 -17.16 -8.87 -5.51
N LEU A 146 -16.60 -9.11 -4.33
CA LEU A 146 -16.28 -8.10 -3.32
C LEU A 146 -14.84 -7.61 -3.41
N ILE A 147 -14.04 -8.23 -4.28
CA ILE A 147 -12.64 -7.88 -4.49
C ILE A 147 -12.46 -7.18 -5.83
N HIS A 148 -13.13 -7.66 -6.88
CA HIS A 148 -13.04 -7.09 -8.23
C HIS A 148 -14.40 -7.03 -8.92
N PRO A 149 -14.72 -5.97 -9.69
CA PRO A 149 -13.90 -4.75 -9.88
C PRO A 149 -14.08 -3.73 -8.74
N ALA A 150 -13.01 -3.09 -8.35
CA ALA A 150 -13.01 -2.11 -7.26
C ALA A 150 -11.86 -1.11 -7.38
N GLN A 151 -12.06 0.09 -6.83
CA GLN A 151 -11.06 1.15 -6.76
C GLN A 151 -10.59 1.36 -5.33
N ALA A 152 -9.29 1.63 -5.14
CA ALA A 152 -8.79 1.96 -3.82
C ALA A 152 -9.46 3.23 -3.27
N PHE A 153 -10.04 3.11 -2.08
CA PHE A 153 -10.62 4.24 -1.36
C PHE A 153 -9.60 4.80 -0.38
N SER A 154 -9.04 5.95 -0.70
CA SER A 154 -7.99 6.60 0.08
C SER A 154 -8.15 8.12 0.03
N GLN A 155 -7.91 8.77 1.18
CA GLN A 155 -7.98 10.23 1.28
C GLN A 155 -6.60 10.88 1.10
N ILE A 156 -5.53 10.10 1.18
CA ILE A 156 -4.15 10.54 1.08
C ILE A 156 -3.52 9.99 -0.20
N GLY A 157 -2.86 10.84 -0.95
CA GLY A 157 -1.95 10.45 -2.03
C GLY A 157 -0.50 10.72 -1.61
N VAL A 158 0.37 9.72 -1.66
CA VAL A 158 1.81 9.87 -1.40
C VAL A 158 2.55 9.89 -2.72
N VAL A 159 3.29 10.95 -2.99
CA VAL A 159 3.99 11.13 -4.27
C VAL A 159 5.31 10.35 -4.25
N TYR A 160 5.47 9.43 -5.19
CA TYR A 160 6.72 8.70 -5.40
C TYR A 160 7.69 9.54 -6.22
N PRO A 161 8.90 9.83 -5.72
CA PRO A 161 9.87 10.76 -6.31
C PRO A 161 10.70 10.10 -7.43
N ARG A 162 10.07 9.64 -8.50
CA ARG A 162 10.71 8.88 -9.59
C ARG A 162 11.94 9.57 -10.20
N ARG A 163 11.86 10.91 -10.42
CA ARG A 163 12.98 11.65 -11.02
C ARG A 163 14.16 11.75 -10.06
N GLY A 164 13.93 12.04 -8.81
CA GLY A 164 14.97 12.08 -7.78
C GLY A 164 15.66 10.74 -7.63
N GLU A 165 14.89 9.66 -7.63
CA GLU A 165 15.42 8.31 -7.57
C GLU A 165 16.33 7.97 -8.77
N LEU A 166 15.90 8.26 -10.00
CA LEU A 166 16.66 7.94 -11.21
C LEU A 166 18.05 8.60 -11.25
N VAL A 167 18.23 9.70 -10.54
CA VAL A 167 19.53 10.40 -10.45
C VAL A 167 20.19 10.22 -9.09
N ALA A 168 19.69 9.34 -8.26
CA ALA A 168 20.16 9.07 -6.89
C ALA A 168 20.28 10.35 -6.04
N GLU A 169 19.27 11.23 -6.14
CA GLU A 169 19.30 12.54 -5.51
C GLU A 169 18.69 12.49 -4.10
N GLY A 170 19.49 12.87 -3.13
CA GLY A 170 19.05 13.01 -1.73
C GLY A 170 18.52 11.72 -1.11
N ASN A 171 17.63 11.88 -0.13
CA ASN A 171 17.03 10.78 0.64
C ASN A 171 15.57 10.49 0.19
N CYS A 172 15.20 10.85 -1.02
CA CYS A 172 13.80 10.86 -1.45
C CYS A 172 13.08 9.51 -1.32
N THR A 173 13.73 8.38 -1.64
CA THR A 173 13.14 7.05 -1.48
C THR A 173 13.09 6.60 -0.02
N ASP A 174 14.09 6.94 0.77
CA ASP A 174 14.11 6.63 2.21
C ASP A 174 13.09 7.47 2.97
N ALA A 175 12.91 8.75 2.59
CA ALA A 175 11.86 9.60 3.10
C ALA A 175 10.47 9.01 2.81
N LEU A 176 10.22 8.58 1.56
CA LEU A 176 8.99 7.90 1.18
C LEU A 176 8.76 6.62 2.00
N ARG A 177 9.78 5.78 2.16
CA ARG A 177 9.69 4.55 2.95
C ARG A 177 9.34 4.83 4.41
N ARG A 178 9.98 5.83 5.01
CA ARG A 178 9.73 6.22 6.39
C ARG A 178 8.31 6.75 6.59
N LEU A 179 7.89 7.73 5.77
CA LEU A 179 6.56 8.32 5.90
C LEU A 179 5.46 7.31 5.53
N GLY A 180 5.67 6.50 4.50
CA GLY A 180 4.72 5.45 4.13
C GLY A 180 4.57 4.41 5.24
N ARG A 181 5.67 4.02 5.91
CA ARG A 181 5.60 3.11 7.04
C ARG A 181 4.83 3.71 8.21
N LEU A 182 5.07 4.98 8.57
CA LEU A 182 4.32 5.67 9.62
C LEU A 182 2.82 5.72 9.32
N LEU A 183 2.44 5.95 8.06
CA LEU A 183 1.04 5.91 7.65
C LEU A 183 0.43 4.50 7.80
N GLU A 184 1.17 3.46 7.43
CA GLU A 184 0.70 2.07 7.59
C GLU A 184 0.56 1.68 9.07
N ASP A 185 1.53 2.02 9.91
CA ASP A 185 1.52 1.74 11.33
C ASP A 185 0.40 2.51 12.07
N ALA A 186 0.05 3.69 11.59
CA ALA A 186 -1.07 4.50 12.07
C ALA A 186 -2.39 4.21 11.33
N HIS A 187 -2.46 3.16 10.53
CA HIS A 187 -3.66 2.71 9.79
C HIS A 187 -4.27 3.77 8.86
N GLN A 188 -3.48 4.74 8.40
CA GLN A 188 -3.97 5.75 7.48
C GLN A 188 -4.20 5.16 6.08
N LEU A 189 -5.33 5.51 5.47
CA LEU A 189 -5.68 5.06 4.12
C LEU A 189 -5.00 5.94 3.08
N PHE A 190 -4.03 5.39 2.37
CA PHE A 190 -3.30 6.13 1.34
C PHE A 190 -3.03 5.31 0.09
N ASP A 191 -2.89 6.02 -1.03
CA ASP A 191 -2.39 5.51 -2.30
C ASP A 191 -1.01 6.10 -2.60
N MET A 192 -0.29 5.46 -3.52
CA MET A 192 0.91 6.00 -4.11
C MET A 192 0.61 6.52 -5.52
N ILE A 193 1.20 7.65 -5.88
CA ILE A 193 1.17 8.23 -7.22
C ILE A 193 2.60 8.59 -7.65
N LEU A 194 2.97 8.30 -8.88
CA LEU A 194 4.27 8.71 -9.40
C LEU A 194 4.27 10.21 -9.70
N ASP A 195 5.41 10.87 -9.59
CA ASP A 195 5.53 12.32 -9.80
C ASP A 195 4.88 12.81 -11.10
N HIS A 196 5.12 12.13 -12.24
CA HIS A 196 4.50 12.50 -13.52
C HIS A 196 2.97 12.33 -13.53
N GLN A 197 2.41 11.41 -12.72
CA GLN A 197 0.98 11.17 -12.62
C GLN A 197 0.22 12.32 -11.92
N ILE A 198 0.91 13.26 -11.29
CA ILE A 198 0.31 14.50 -10.76
C ILE A 198 -0.48 15.24 -11.85
N THR A 199 0.00 15.21 -13.09
CA THR A 199 -0.69 15.85 -14.23
C THR A 199 -1.67 14.96 -14.97
N GLU A 200 -1.60 13.65 -14.77
CA GLU A 200 -2.37 12.66 -15.54
C GLU A 200 -3.59 12.15 -14.79
N ARG A 201 -3.52 12.09 -13.44
CA ARG A 201 -4.59 11.54 -12.62
C ARG A 201 -5.54 12.59 -12.07
N ASP A 202 -6.74 12.14 -11.76
CA ASP A 202 -7.67 12.94 -10.97
C ASP A 202 -7.20 13.00 -9.50
N LEU A 203 -6.76 14.19 -9.08
CA LEU A 203 -6.34 14.45 -7.72
C LEU A 203 -7.51 14.79 -6.78
N ALA A 204 -8.71 15.07 -7.31
CA ALA A 204 -9.86 15.49 -6.50
C ALA A 204 -10.36 14.40 -5.54
N LYS A 205 -10.00 13.14 -5.78
CA LYS A 205 -10.28 12.04 -4.85
C LYS A 205 -9.49 12.13 -3.54
N TYR A 206 -8.36 12.86 -3.52
CA TYR A 206 -7.55 13.05 -2.32
C TYR A 206 -7.90 14.33 -1.60
N ARG A 207 -7.81 14.34 -0.30
CA ARG A 207 -7.83 15.53 0.55
C ARG A 207 -6.44 16.06 0.83
N LEU A 208 -5.48 15.16 0.93
CA LEU A 208 -4.09 15.43 1.26
C LEU A 208 -3.16 14.78 0.25
N LEU A 209 -2.19 15.52 -0.25
CA LEU A 209 -1.03 14.97 -0.94
C LEU A 209 0.21 15.16 -0.08
N ILE A 210 0.99 14.08 0.08
CA ILE A 210 2.26 14.08 0.80
C ILE A 210 3.38 13.97 -0.21
N LEU A 211 4.34 14.88 -0.13
CA LEU A 211 5.51 14.95 -1.00
C LEU A 211 6.79 14.70 -0.19
N PRO A 212 7.19 13.43 -0.01
CA PRO A 212 8.37 13.05 0.78
C PRO A 212 9.65 13.34 0.00
N ASP A 213 10.30 14.48 0.27
CA ASP A 213 11.54 14.92 -0.41
C ASP A 213 11.48 14.80 -1.94
N VAL A 214 10.35 15.16 -2.55
CA VAL A 214 10.16 15.16 -4.00
C VAL A 214 10.91 16.35 -4.60
N THR A 215 12.22 16.27 -4.64
CA THR A 215 13.13 17.37 -4.94
C THR A 215 12.89 17.99 -6.32
N ARG A 216 12.65 17.12 -7.35
CA ARG A 216 12.49 17.55 -8.75
C ARG A 216 11.03 17.52 -9.18
N LEU A 217 10.49 18.66 -9.60
CA LEU A 217 9.16 18.76 -10.19
C LEU A 217 9.19 19.63 -11.45
N GLU A 218 8.37 19.27 -12.45
CA GLU A 218 8.14 20.08 -13.64
C GLU A 218 7.20 21.24 -13.33
N GLU A 219 7.24 22.33 -14.13
CA GLU A 219 6.34 23.47 -13.97
C GLU A 219 4.86 23.08 -14.05
N LYS A 220 4.52 22.14 -14.95
CA LYS A 220 3.15 21.65 -15.08
C LYS A 220 2.67 20.89 -13.84
N GLU A 221 3.57 20.17 -13.16
CA GLU A 221 3.28 19.46 -11.91
C GLU A 221 3.09 20.44 -10.76
N ILE A 222 3.95 21.45 -10.66
CA ILE A 222 3.79 22.57 -9.70
C ILE A 222 2.43 23.27 -9.91
N ALA A 223 2.12 23.64 -11.16
CA ALA A 223 0.85 24.30 -11.47
C ALA A 223 -0.36 23.40 -11.11
N ARG A 224 -0.26 22.09 -11.31
CA ARG A 224 -1.31 21.15 -10.94
C ARG A 224 -1.48 21.02 -9.43
N LEU A 225 -0.38 20.98 -8.66
CA LEU A 225 -0.41 20.99 -7.18
C LEU A 225 -1.00 22.31 -6.64
N GLN A 226 -0.63 23.46 -7.21
CA GLN A 226 -1.21 24.76 -6.85
C GLN A 226 -2.72 24.80 -7.15
N ALA A 227 -3.15 24.27 -8.30
CA ALA A 227 -4.58 24.14 -8.63
C ALA A 227 -5.33 23.21 -7.67
N PHE A 228 -4.72 22.10 -7.25
CA PHE A 228 -5.26 21.21 -6.24
C PHE A 228 -5.48 21.94 -4.90
N VAL A 229 -4.50 22.73 -4.45
CA VAL A 229 -4.61 23.55 -3.23
C VAL A 229 -5.71 24.61 -3.37
N ALA A 230 -5.77 25.29 -4.53
CA ALA A 230 -6.81 26.30 -4.81
C ALA A 230 -8.22 25.70 -4.80
N ALA A 231 -8.37 24.42 -5.21
CA ALA A 231 -9.62 23.68 -5.15
C ALA A 231 -9.98 23.15 -3.74
N GLY A 232 -9.15 23.41 -2.72
CA GLY A 232 -9.40 23.00 -1.34
C GLY A 232 -8.57 21.83 -0.83
N GLY A 233 -7.75 21.22 -1.68
CA GLY A 233 -6.79 20.20 -1.30
C GLY A 233 -5.67 20.75 -0.41
N ARG A 234 -4.95 19.86 0.26
CA ARG A 234 -3.86 20.20 1.17
C ARG A 234 -2.58 19.48 0.81
N LEU A 235 -1.43 20.09 1.08
CA LEU A 235 -0.11 19.50 0.86
C LEU A 235 0.65 19.41 2.17
N LEU A 236 1.36 18.29 2.34
CA LEU A 236 2.39 18.10 3.33
C LEU A 236 3.71 17.81 2.60
N CYS A 237 4.63 18.77 2.66
CA CYS A 237 5.92 18.66 2.00
C CYS A 237 7.01 18.39 3.04
N SER A 238 8.09 17.72 2.66
CA SER A 238 9.26 17.58 3.53
C SER A 238 10.57 17.95 2.83
N GLY A 239 11.55 18.33 3.61
CA GLY A 239 12.95 18.53 3.21
C GLY A 239 13.15 19.38 1.99
N THR A 240 13.62 18.78 0.90
CA THR A 240 14.01 19.49 -0.34
C THR A 240 12.95 19.48 -1.43
N THR A 241 11.71 19.18 -1.10
CA THR A 241 10.60 19.11 -2.08
C THR A 241 10.53 20.36 -2.95
N ALA A 242 10.43 20.17 -4.28
CA ALA A 242 10.28 21.22 -5.30
C ALA A 242 11.41 22.29 -5.33
N GLN A 243 12.59 21.98 -4.77
CA GLN A 243 13.73 22.92 -4.83
C GLN A 243 14.38 22.98 -6.22
N LEU A 244 14.26 21.89 -6.99
CA LEU A 244 14.83 21.81 -8.32
C LEU A 244 13.75 21.72 -9.40
N ASP A 245 14.07 22.23 -10.59
CA ASP A 245 13.27 21.92 -11.79
C ASP A 245 13.56 20.48 -12.30
N ALA A 246 12.90 20.08 -13.38
CA ALA A 246 13.08 18.75 -13.96
C ALA A 246 14.53 18.47 -14.43
N ASP A 247 15.24 19.50 -14.83
CA ASP A 247 16.62 19.42 -15.32
C ASP A 247 17.66 19.46 -14.19
N GLY A 248 17.22 19.73 -12.94
CA GLY A 248 18.07 19.78 -11.75
C GLY A 248 18.63 21.17 -11.45
N ASN A 249 18.09 22.23 -12.05
CA ASN A 249 18.48 23.58 -11.70
C ASN A 249 17.74 24.04 -10.45
N THR A 250 18.45 24.71 -9.54
CA THR A 250 17.86 25.28 -8.33
C THR A 250 16.87 26.38 -8.68
N ARG A 251 15.68 26.32 -8.11
CA ARG A 251 14.66 27.36 -8.27
C ARG A 251 15.05 28.61 -7.48
N PRO A 252 14.90 29.80 -8.06
CA PRO A 252 15.23 31.05 -7.37
C PRO A 252 14.25 31.38 -6.23
N THR A 253 13.04 30.82 -6.26
CA THR A 253 12.00 31.01 -5.25
C THR A 253 11.29 29.69 -4.96
N PRO A 254 10.79 29.47 -3.71
CA PRO A 254 10.01 28.28 -3.39
C PRO A 254 8.78 28.16 -4.29
N ALA A 255 8.62 27.01 -4.96
CA ALA A 255 7.49 26.77 -5.85
C ALA A 255 6.18 26.46 -5.09
N LEU A 256 6.31 25.93 -3.87
CA LEU A 256 5.21 25.58 -2.97
C LEU A 256 5.46 26.23 -1.61
N PRO A 257 5.22 27.56 -1.47
CA PRO A 257 5.46 28.27 -0.20
C PRO A 257 4.50 27.77 0.89
N ALA A 258 4.99 27.70 2.12
CA ALA A 258 4.16 27.40 3.28
C ALA A 258 2.97 28.36 3.39
N GLY A 259 1.83 27.84 3.86
CA GLY A 259 0.59 28.61 3.97
C GLY A 259 -0.49 27.79 4.67
N GLU A 260 -1.72 28.29 4.71
CA GLU A 260 -2.85 27.67 5.41
C GLU A 260 -3.11 26.21 5.02
N ARG A 261 -2.81 25.84 3.76
CA ARG A 261 -3.07 24.51 3.18
C ARG A 261 -1.82 23.79 2.72
N ILE A 262 -0.64 24.36 2.97
CA ILE A 262 0.66 23.77 2.63
C ILE A 262 1.52 23.80 3.88
N GLU A 263 1.71 22.65 4.47
CA GLU A 263 2.60 22.46 5.62
C GLU A 263 3.94 21.86 5.19
N TRP A 264 4.97 22.19 5.96
CA TRP A 264 6.31 21.72 5.74
C TRP A 264 6.87 21.07 6.98
N LEU A 265 7.47 19.91 6.79
CA LEU A 265 8.32 19.24 7.75
C LEU A 265 9.79 19.43 7.38
N ASP A 266 10.64 19.35 8.38
CA ASP A 266 12.08 19.25 8.16
C ASP A 266 12.43 18.01 7.33
N ALA A 267 13.72 17.87 6.98
CA ALA A 267 14.21 16.66 6.30
C ALA A 267 13.85 15.41 7.11
N VAL A 268 13.31 14.41 6.43
CA VAL A 268 12.89 13.15 7.07
C VAL A 268 14.11 12.43 7.62
N PRO A 269 14.15 12.05 8.91
CA PRO A 269 15.23 11.26 9.49
C PRO A 269 15.22 9.85 8.90
N CYS A 270 16.14 9.58 7.98
CA CYS A 270 16.20 8.31 7.24
C CYS A 270 17.25 7.33 7.79
N THR A 271 18.20 7.82 8.60
CA THR A 271 19.22 6.96 9.22
C THR A 271 18.62 6.26 10.43
N LEU A 272 18.37 4.97 10.30
CA LEU A 272 17.91 4.11 11.39
C LEU A 272 19.01 3.16 11.81
N GLU A 273 19.06 2.81 13.11
CA GLU A 273 19.85 1.68 13.57
C GLU A 273 19.41 0.41 12.84
N THR A 274 20.35 -0.47 12.57
CA THR A 274 20.05 -1.76 11.95
C THR A 274 20.16 -2.90 12.96
N PHE A 275 19.46 -3.99 12.70
CA PHE A 275 19.60 -5.26 13.40
C PHE A 275 19.61 -6.40 12.40
N GLN A 276 20.12 -7.55 12.79
CA GLN A 276 20.19 -8.72 11.92
C GLN A 276 19.25 -9.81 12.43
N LEU A 277 18.22 -10.15 11.64
CA LEU A 277 17.42 -11.35 11.87
C LEU A 277 18.16 -12.62 11.49
N GLN A 278 19.01 -12.53 10.47
CA GLN A 278 19.86 -13.61 9.97
C GLN A 278 21.24 -13.03 9.61
N PRO A 279 22.32 -13.81 9.67
CA PRO A 279 23.65 -13.35 9.27
C PRO A 279 23.63 -12.74 7.87
N GLY A 280 24.16 -11.52 7.74
CA GLY A 280 24.24 -10.80 6.46
C GLY A 280 22.99 -10.03 6.04
N THR A 281 21.95 -9.95 6.88
CA THR A 281 20.74 -9.17 6.61
C THR A 281 20.65 -8.01 7.58
N ASP A 282 20.94 -6.81 7.13
CA ASP A 282 20.75 -5.59 7.92
C ASP A 282 19.33 -5.06 7.68
N LEU A 283 18.50 -5.09 8.71
CA LEU A 283 17.15 -4.56 8.70
C LEU A 283 17.08 -3.30 9.56
N PRO A 284 16.32 -2.29 9.17
CA PRO A 284 16.17 -1.09 9.96
C PRO A 284 15.41 -1.38 11.25
N ARG A 285 15.95 -0.96 12.39
CA ARG A 285 15.20 -0.90 13.64
C ARG A 285 14.26 0.30 13.60
N VAL A 286 12.97 0.05 13.56
CA VAL A 286 11.96 1.11 13.60
C VAL A 286 11.72 1.48 15.07
N PRO A 287 11.88 2.75 15.46
CA PRO A 287 11.57 3.20 16.81
C PRO A 287 10.11 2.92 17.17
N ASP A 288 9.83 2.69 18.45
CA ASP A 288 8.47 2.76 18.95
C ASP A 288 7.92 4.17 18.68
N LEU A 289 6.67 4.26 18.19
CA LEU A 289 6.05 5.55 17.89
C LEU A 289 6.03 6.47 19.13
N ALA A 290 5.95 5.91 20.33
CA ALA A 290 6.02 6.68 21.58
C ALA A 290 7.35 7.42 21.76
N ASP A 291 8.44 6.87 21.22
CA ASP A 291 9.80 7.41 21.31
C ASP A 291 10.22 8.17 20.04
N ASP A 292 9.36 8.16 19.00
CA ASP A 292 9.62 8.79 17.70
C ASP A 292 9.00 10.20 17.61
N ALA A 293 9.69 11.21 18.11
CA ALA A 293 9.21 12.58 18.08
C ALA A 293 8.87 13.09 16.66
N PHE A 294 9.67 12.72 15.65
CA PHE A 294 9.38 13.07 14.25
C PHE A 294 8.12 12.35 13.75
N GLY A 295 7.99 11.07 14.03
CA GLY A 295 6.80 10.29 13.65
C GLY A 295 5.53 10.84 14.28
N GLN A 296 5.57 11.23 15.56
CA GLN A 296 4.45 11.89 16.24
C GLN A 296 4.08 13.22 15.56
N GLN A 297 5.07 14.07 15.29
CA GLN A 297 4.85 15.34 14.61
C GLN A 297 4.23 15.12 13.21
N PHE A 298 4.78 14.19 12.44
CA PHE A 298 4.25 13.85 11.12
C PHE A 298 2.78 13.42 11.18
N LEU A 299 2.43 12.50 12.08
CA LEU A 299 1.06 12.02 12.21
C LEU A 299 0.10 13.10 12.74
N GLN A 300 0.57 14.01 13.60
CA GLN A 300 -0.22 15.19 14.03
C GLN A 300 -0.50 16.12 12.85
N CYS A 301 0.49 16.40 11.99
CA CYS A 301 0.28 17.19 10.77
C CYS A 301 -0.73 16.49 9.84
N VAL A 302 -0.60 15.18 9.63
CA VAL A 302 -1.55 14.41 8.81
C VAL A 302 -2.97 14.51 9.36
N ALA A 303 -3.17 14.29 10.67
CA ALA A 303 -4.48 14.38 11.31
C ALA A 303 -5.08 15.80 11.16
N GLY A 304 -4.30 16.84 11.44
CA GLY A 304 -4.71 18.23 11.29
C GLY A 304 -5.07 18.60 9.84
N LEU A 305 -4.26 18.17 8.87
CA LEU A 305 -4.52 18.39 7.45
C LEU A 305 -5.71 17.57 6.91
N LEU A 306 -6.11 16.51 7.56
CA LEU A 306 -7.32 15.76 7.24
C LEU A 306 -8.55 16.24 8.01
N ASP A 307 -8.44 17.21 8.91
CA ASP A 307 -9.52 17.63 9.81
C ASP A 307 -10.13 16.44 10.55
N ASP A 308 -9.30 15.54 11.07
CA ASP A 308 -9.68 14.28 11.73
C ASP A 308 -10.64 13.40 10.92
N SER A 309 -10.58 13.50 9.58
CA SER A 309 -11.44 12.71 8.68
C SER A 309 -10.80 11.40 8.21
N GLY A 310 -9.60 11.05 8.69
CA GLY A 310 -8.94 9.79 8.43
C GLY A 310 -9.59 8.59 9.12
N LEU A 311 -9.17 7.38 8.76
CA LEU A 311 -9.57 6.17 9.48
C LEU A 311 -9.01 6.21 10.90
N GLN A 312 -9.82 5.80 11.88
CA GLN A 312 -9.45 5.70 13.28
C GLN A 312 -9.70 4.27 13.78
N THR A 313 -8.76 3.73 14.54
CA THR A 313 -8.85 2.37 15.08
C THR A 313 -7.91 2.19 16.28
N ASP A 314 -8.22 1.22 17.12
CA ASP A 314 -7.36 0.72 18.20
C ASP A 314 -6.58 -0.55 17.78
N ALA A 315 -6.61 -0.88 16.50
CA ALA A 315 -5.84 -2.01 15.96
C ALA A 315 -4.35 -1.86 16.29
N PRO A 316 -3.67 -2.93 16.73
CA PRO A 316 -2.22 -2.89 16.87
C PRO A 316 -1.52 -2.61 15.53
N TRP A 317 -0.36 -1.95 15.58
CA TRP A 317 0.39 -1.53 14.38
C TRP A 317 0.75 -2.68 13.42
N TRP A 318 0.78 -3.92 13.87
CA TRP A 318 1.00 -5.10 13.02
C TRP A 318 -0.25 -5.62 12.31
N VAL A 319 -1.39 -5.01 12.54
CA VAL A 319 -2.59 -5.23 11.73
C VAL A 319 -2.59 -4.23 10.59
N ARG A 320 -2.84 -4.66 9.36
CA ARG A 320 -2.92 -3.77 8.19
C ARG A 320 -4.36 -3.65 7.71
N LEU A 321 -4.75 -2.43 7.43
CA LEU A 321 -6.07 -2.08 6.95
C LEU A 321 -5.99 -1.49 5.54
N ARG A 322 -6.86 -1.95 4.66
CA ARG A 322 -6.95 -1.44 3.28
C ARG A 322 -8.41 -1.40 2.84
N THR A 323 -8.83 -0.31 2.21
CA THR A 323 -10.20 -0.11 1.74
C THR A 323 -10.30 -0.06 0.23
N TRP A 324 -11.37 -0.69 -0.28
CA TRP A 324 -11.72 -0.68 -1.69
C TRP A 324 -13.21 -0.38 -1.85
N LEU A 325 -13.53 0.57 -2.71
CA LEU A 325 -14.90 0.87 -3.11
C LEU A 325 -15.20 0.09 -4.40
N LEU A 326 -16.26 -0.70 -4.40
CA LEU A 326 -16.70 -1.40 -5.61
C LEU A 326 -17.08 -0.38 -6.70
N ASP A 327 -16.82 -0.71 -7.97
CA ASP A 327 -17.02 0.22 -9.08
C ASP A 327 -18.50 0.63 -9.25
N ASP A 328 -19.44 -0.23 -8.85
CA ASP A 328 -20.86 0.07 -8.79
C ASP A 328 -21.28 0.84 -7.53
N SER A 329 -20.33 1.15 -6.67
CA SER A 329 -20.52 1.82 -5.37
C SER A 329 -21.46 1.08 -4.41
N SER A 330 -21.73 -0.19 -4.63
CA SER A 330 -22.64 -1.00 -3.77
C SER A 330 -22.04 -1.37 -2.42
N ALA A 331 -20.72 -1.35 -2.28
CA ALA A 331 -20.04 -1.62 -1.02
C ALA A 331 -18.67 -0.95 -0.94
N LEU A 332 -18.32 -0.57 0.31
CA LEU A 332 -16.96 -0.26 0.73
C LEU A 332 -16.42 -1.48 1.50
N VAL A 333 -15.34 -2.06 1.02
CA VAL A 333 -14.77 -3.28 1.59
C VAL A 333 -13.48 -2.95 2.32
N LEU A 334 -13.47 -3.17 3.64
CA LEU A 334 -12.26 -3.04 4.47
C LEU A 334 -11.60 -4.41 4.61
N HIS A 335 -10.43 -4.57 4.02
CA HIS A 335 -9.56 -5.71 4.21
C HIS A 335 -8.76 -5.54 5.50
N VAL A 336 -8.71 -6.58 6.31
CA VAL A 336 -7.98 -6.61 7.57
C VAL A 336 -7.01 -7.78 7.53
N VAL A 337 -5.71 -7.50 7.66
CA VAL A 337 -4.65 -8.51 7.66
C VAL A 337 -3.91 -8.45 8.99
N ASN A 338 -3.88 -9.56 9.71
CA ASN A 338 -3.16 -9.70 10.97
C ASN A 338 -1.82 -10.40 10.74
N TYR A 339 -0.73 -9.68 10.95
CA TYR A 339 0.64 -10.21 10.79
C TYR A 339 1.19 -10.86 12.07
N HIS A 340 0.43 -10.88 13.16
CA HIS A 340 0.88 -11.46 14.42
C HIS A 340 0.99 -12.98 14.31
N GLN A 341 2.22 -13.47 14.40
CA GLN A 341 2.59 -14.87 14.27
C GLN A 341 3.58 -15.24 15.36
N VAL A 342 3.79 -16.52 15.56
CA VAL A 342 4.97 -17.01 16.27
C VAL A 342 6.22 -16.55 15.50
N GLU A 343 7.27 -16.14 16.21
CA GLU A 343 8.45 -15.52 15.59
C GLU A 343 9.29 -16.47 14.72
N ASP A 344 9.13 -17.78 14.89
CA ASP A 344 9.77 -18.77 14.01
C ASP A 344 9.25 -18.60 12.56
N SER A 345 10.12 -18.10 11.68
CA SER A 345 9.78 -17.84 10.28
C SER A 345 9.62 -19.11 9.44
N ALA A 346 10.07 -20.26 9.97
CA ALA A 346 9.95 -21.55 9.28
C ALA A 346 8.54 -22.15 9.37
N ILE A 347 7.67 -21.57 10.21
CA ILE A 347 6.31 -22.09 10.42
C ILE A 347 5.28 -20.95 10.32
N GLU A 348 4.04 -21.32 10.03
CA GLU A 348 2.91 -20.39 10.06
C GLU A 348 1.96 -20.72 11.22
N VAL A 349 2.13 -20.01 12.33
CA VAL A 349 1.27 -20.17 13.51
C VAL A 349 0.72 -18.81 13.90
N PRO A 350 -0.46 -18.42 13.37
CA PRO A 350 -1.08 -17.16 13.67
C PRO A 350 -1.44 -16.99 15.14
N ARG A 351 -1.30 -15.79 15.64
CA ARG A 351 -1.82 -15.35 16.93
C ARG A 351 -2.99 -14.41 16.68
N PRO A 352 -4.22 -14.82 16.99
CA PRO A 352 -5.40 -13.99 16.77
C PRO A 352 -5.28 -12.63 17.48
N THR A 353 -5.84 -11.59 16.87
CA THR A 353 -5.87 -10.23 17.39
C THR A 353 -7.31 -9.73 17.42
N GLY A 354 -7.71 -9.10 18.50
CA GLY A 354 -9.03 -8.48 18.68
C GLY A 354 -9.44 -8.43 20.16
N PRO A 355 -10.54 -7.76 20.48
CA PRO A 355 -11.42 -7.03 19.56
C PRO A 355 -10.72 -5.79 18.94
N ILE A 356 -11.16 -5.39 17.74
CA ILE A 356 -10.65 -4.21 17.04
C ILE A 356 -11.82 -3.26 16.78
N HIS A 357 -11.75 -2.06 17.32
CA HIS A 357 -12.69 -1.01 17.00
C HIS A 357 -12.26 -0.23 15.76
N VAL A 358 -13.20 0.01 14.83
CA VAL A 358 -12.94 0.71 13.57
C VAL A 358 -13.95 1.84 13.40
N ARG A 359 -13.45 3.04 13.13
CA ARG A 359 -14.18 4.19 12.67
C ARG A 359 -13.70 4.54 11.26
N CYS A 360 -14.43 4.07 10.25
CA CYS A 360 -14.04 4.17 8.84
C CYS A 360 -14.78 5.33 8.16
N PRO A 361 -14.07 6.24 7.46
CA PRO A 361 -14.73 7.29 6.70
C PRO A 361 -15.50 6.68 5.53
N LEU A 362 -16.66 7.26 5.22
CA LEU A 362 -17.49 6.85 4.10
C LEU A 362 -17.23 7.71 2.86
N PRO A 363 -17.44 7.17 1.66
CA PRO A 363 -17.51 7.97 0.45
C PRO A 363 -18.56 9.08 0.57
N ALA A 364 -18.31 10.22 -0.06
CA ALA A 364 -19.24 11.36 -0.01
C ALA A 364 -20.62 10.98 -0.53
N GLY A 365 -21.66 11.24 0.29
CA GLY A 365 -23.06 10.92 -0.05
C GLY A 365 -23.45 9.46 0.12
N ALA A 366 -22.53 8.57 0.49
CA ALA A 366 -22.84 7.16 0.72
C ALA A 366 -23.76 6.98 1.93
N GLN A 367 -24.71 6.06 1.82
CA GLN A 367 -25.62 5.69 2.90
C GLN A 367 -25.37 4.21 3.26
N PRO A 368 -24.72 3.93 4.39
CA PRO A 368 -24.49 2.55 4.80
C PRO A 368 -25.78 1.89 5.25
N LYS A 369 -25.95 0.64 4.88
CA LYS A 369 -27.13 -0.18 5.20
C LYS A 369 -26.83 -1.17 6.30
N ASP A 370 -25.79 -1.98 6.12
CA ASP A 370 -25.34 -3.00 7.07
C ASP A 370 -23.84 -3.26 6.93
N VAL A 371 -23.26 -3.99 7.88
CA VAL A 371 -21.87 -4.42 7.90
C VAL A 371 -21.80 -5.91 8.14
N ASP A 372 -21.13 -6.62 7.23
CA ASP A 372 -20.81 -8.04 7.34
C ASP A 372 -19.34 -8.24 7.66
N TRP A 373 -19.02 -9.15 8.58
CA TRP A 373 -17.68 -9.68 8.76
C TRP A 373 -17.55 -11.06 8.11
N ARG A 374 -16.60 -11.21 7.23
CA ARG A 374 -16.31 -12.44 6.49
C ARG A 374 -14.84 -12.80 6.62
N PHE A 375 -14.55 -14.06 6.92
CA PHE A 375 -13.18 -14.54 7.11
C PHE A 375 -13.06 -16.02 6.72
N PRO A 376 -11.87 -16.49 6.33
CA PRO A 376 -11.68 -17.85 5.78
C PRO A 376 -12.08 -18.97 6.73
N GLU A 377 -11.94 -18.79 8.04
CA GLU A 377 -12.31 -19.77 9.07
C GLU A 377 -13.80 -19.77 9.40
N GLY A 378 -14.53 -18.75 8.97
CA GLY A 378 -15.97 -18.59 9.18
C GLY A 378 -16.80 -19.35 8.15
N ALA A 379 -17.87 -20.01 8.60
CA ALA A 379 -18.77 -20.74 7.69
C ALA A 379 -19.73 -19.79 6.92
N THR A 380 -20.06 -18.63 7.50
CA THR A 380 -21.02 -17.66 6.95
C THR A 380 -20.61 -16.24 7.34
N ALA A 381 -21.10 -15.28 6.57
CA ALA A 381 -20.98 -13.86 6.93
C ALA A 381 -21.66 -13.59 8.26
N GLN A 382 -21.01 -12.80 9.12
CA GLN A 382 -21.52 -12.40 10.43
C GLN A 382 -21.93 -10.93 10.37
N GLN A 383 -23.20 -10.65 10.65
CA GLN A 383 -23.66 -9.28 10.80
C GLN A 383 -23.02 -8.62 12.01
N ILE A 384 -22.46 -7.42 11.81
CA ILE A 384 -21.83 -6.63 12.87
C ILE A 384 -22.72 -5.43 13.22
N PRO A 385 -23.03 -5.20 14.51
CA PRO A 385 -23.65 -3.95 14.95
C PRO A 385 -22.77 -2.77 14.59
N HIS A 386 -23.40 -1.73 14.03
CA HIS A 386 -22.69 -0.53 13.61
C HIS A 386 -23.54 0.71 13.89
N HIS A 387 -22.91 1.86 13.86
CA HIS A 387 -23.58 3.16 13.87
C HIS A 387 -22.86 4.16 12.97
N VAL A 388 -23.60 5.17 12.53
CA VAL A 388 -23.06 6.22 11.65
C VAL A 388 -22.91 7.49 12.45
N THR A 389 -21.75 8.12 12.34
CA THR A 389 -21.43 9.40 12.96
C THR A 389 -20.99 10.42 11.92
N THR A 390 -21.05 11.68 12.26
CA THR A 390 -20.58 12.77 11.40
C THR A 390 -19.69 13.68 12.23
N ASN A 391 -18.51 14.03 11.73
CA ASN A 391 -17.64 14.99 12.39
C ASN A 391 -18.04 16.45 12.09
N ASP A 392 -17.37 17.41 12.71
CA ASP A 392 -17.67 18.86 12.58
C ASP A 392 -17.45 19.37 11.15
N THR A 393 -16.68 18.68 10.33
CA THR A 393 -16.45 19.01 8.92
C THR A 393 -17.46 18.38 7.95
N GLY A 394 -18.44 17.63 8.48
CA GLY A 394 -19.46 16.96 7.68
C GLY A 394 -19.05 15.62 7.09
N THR A 395 -17.87 15.09 7.44
CA THR A 395 -17.45 13.75 7.02
C THR A 395 -18.24 12.70 7.80
N GLN A 396 -18.89 11.79 7.07
CA GLN A 396 -19.58 10.66 7.67
C GLN A 396 -18.64 9.48 7.90
N PHE A 397 -18.85 8.79 9.01
CA PHE A 397 -18.12 7.59 9.40
C PHE A 397 -19.09 6.47 9.75
N ILE A 398 -18.63 5.26 9.52
CA ILE A 398 -19.27 4.07 10.07
C ILE A 398 -18.36 3.48 11.15
N GLU A 399 -18.95 3.17 12.30
CA GLU A 399 -18.25 2.63 13.47
C GLU A 399 -18.75 1.24 13.78
N PHE A 400 -17.83 0.31 13.97
CA PHE A 400 -18.12 -1.09 14.30
C PHE A 400 -16.93 -1.74 15.00
N THR A 401 -17.14 -2.95 15.55
CA THR A 401 -16.10 -3.72 16.23
C THR A 401 -15.98 -5.11 15.60
N ILE A 402 -14.77 -5.45 15.17
CA ILE A 402 -14.41 -6.79 14.72
C ILE A 402 -13.97 -7.58 15.96
N SER A 403 -14.62 -8.71 16.22
CA SER A 403 -14.36 -9.50 17.44
C SER A 403 -12.97 -10.11 17.47
N GLU A 404 -12.51 -10.64 16.33
CA GLU A 404 -11.22 -11.32 16.20
C GLU A 404 -10.80 -11.40 14.73
N VAL A 405 -9.50 -11.32 14.51
CA VAL A 405 -8.83 -11.58 13.21
C VAL A 405 -7.74 -12.61 13.42
N ILE A 406 -7.87 -13.78 12.82
CA ILE A 406 -6.84 -14.83 12.89
C ILE A 406 -5.67 -14.43 11.97
N VAL A 407 -5.90 -14.37 10.66
CA VAL A 407 -4.96 -13.84 9.67
C VAL A 407 -5.62 -12.80 8.78
N TYR A 408 -6.87 -13.05 8.35
CA TYR A 408 -7.53 -12.23 7.33
C TYR A 408 -9.04 -12.19 7.49
N GLY A 409 -9.62 -11.05 7.10
CA GLY A 409 -11.06 -10.93 6.92
C GLY A 409 -11.45 -9.67 6.17
N LEU A 410 -12.72 -9.64 5.78
CA LEU A 410 -13.38 -8.55 5.08
C LEU A 410 -14.50 -7.99 5.96
N ALA A 411 -14.42 -6.70 6.30
CA ALA A 411 -15.60 -5.99 6.74
C ALA A 411 -16.26 -5.34 5.53
N VAL A 412 -17.42 -5.87 5.13
CA VAL A 412 -18.16 -5.42 3.96
C VAL A 412 -19.21 -4.43 4.42
N ILE A 413 -19.03 -3.17 4.10
CA ILE A 413 -19.95 -2.07 4.39
C ILE A 413 -20.84 -1.91 3.17
N HIS A 414 -22.06 -2.45 3.23
CA HIS A 414 -23.03 -2.34 2.14
C HIS A 414 -23.58 -0.91 2.06
N LEU A 415 -23.60 -0.35 0.86
CA LEU A 415 -24.08 1.01 0.56
C LEU A 415 -25.39 0.97 -0.21
N GLN A 416 -26.18 2.06 -0.11
CA GLN A 416 -27.45 2.24 -0.85
C GLN A 416 -27.22 3.13 -2.07
#